data_347ea5336e23eec033edba7607b7cdae
#
_entry.id   347ea5336e23eec033edba7607b7cdae
#
_cell.length_a   1.000
_cell.length_b   1.000
_cell.length_c   1.000
_cell.angle_alpha   90.00
_cell.angle_beta   90.00
_cell.angle_gamma   90.00
#
_symmetry.space_group_name_H-M   'P 1'
#
loop_
_entity.id
_entity.type
_entity.pdbx_description
1 polymer ?
#
loop_
_entity_poly.entity_id
_entity_poly.type
_entity_poly.pdbx_seq_one_letter_code
_entity_poly.pdbx_strand_id
1 'polypeptide(L)'
;MSGVKNFRDAGGVGPLRRGVLYRSGALHELSAQDARSLAGLGVRTVVDLRSTPEVAARPDALHGLGFELLHAPVFAEQAWPDDQLELYPSMAEHAGRSVVAVVRRLLAADGPPVLVHCASGKDRTGVVVAVLQTLLGASEAEVTQDFLRSNAELSLTGPVSSSGSAHGTRSVAATHLRRALVWIRSHHGSVPGYLVAHGAEESELRALFRLAARTSG
;
A
#
# COMPACT_ATOMS: atom_id res chain seq x y z
N MET A 1 -5.60 -17.74 0.69
CA MET A 1 -6.66 -17.00 1.40
C MET A 1 -7.73 -16.62 0.39
N SER A 2 -8.83 -17.32 0.40
CA SER A 2 -9.90 -17.15 -0.60
C SER A 2 -10.84 -15.98 -0.28
N GLY A 3 -10.86 -15.49 0.97
CA GLY A 3 -11.73 -14.41 1.42
C GLY A 3 -11.14 -13.00 1.39
N VAL A 4 -9.83 -12.86 1.14
CA VAL A 4 -9.16 -11.56 1.15
C VAL A 4 -8.83 -11.13 -0.27
N LYS A 5 -9.55 -10.15 -0.78
CA LYS A 5 -9.36 -9.63 -2.15
C LYS A 5 -7.96 -9.06 -2.34
N ASN A 6 -7.35 -9.28 -3.50
CA ASN A 6 -6.07 -8.70 -3.92
C ASN A 6 -4.91 -8.96 -2.93
N PHE A 7 -5.02 -10.03 -2.10
CA PHE A 7 -4.00 -10.39 -1.13
C PHE A 7 -2.76 -10.97 -1.81
N ARG A 8 -1.61 -10.43 -1.49
CA ARG A 8 -0.31 -10.96 -1.92
C ARG A 8 0.86 -10.40 -1.12
N ASP A 9 1.99 -11.08 -1.21
CA ASP A 9 3.29 -10.56 -0.81
C ASP A 9 3.69 -9.42 -1.77
N ALA A 10 4.00 -8.26 -1.22
CA ALA A 10 4.53 -7.11 -1.96
C ALA A 10 6.06 -7.16 -2.10
N GLY A 11 6.71 -8.14 -1.48
CA GLY A 11 8.13 -8.40 -1.59
C GLY A 11 8.51 -9.19 -2.85
N GLY A 12 9.82 -9.30 -3.10
CA GLY A 12 10.36 -9.89 -4.33
C GLY A 12 10.29 -8.93 -5.52
N VAL A 13 10.11 -7.64 -5.26
CA VAL A 13 10.16 -6.53 -6.21
C VAL A 13 11.37 -5.68 -5.83
N GLY A 14 12.38 -5.66 -6.70
CA GLY A 14 13.68 -5.08 -6.37
C GLY A 14 14.25 -5.65 -5.06
N PRO A 15 14.87 -4.82 -4.22
CA PRO A 15 15.45 -5.24 -2.95
C PRO A 15 14.42 -5.54 -1.83
N LEU A 16 13.14 -5.26 -2.01
CA LEU A 16 12.13 -5.56 -0.99
C LEU A 16 11.95 -7.07 -0.83
N ARG A 17 12.32 -7.59 0.33
CA ARG A 17 12.26 -9.03 0.63
C ARG A 17 10.83 -9.56 0.67
N ARG A 18 10.68 -10.84 0.27
CA ARG A 18 9.44 -11.58 0.50
C ARG A 18 9.18 -11.79 1.99
N GLY A 19 7.89 -11.88 2.33
CA GLY A 19 7.46 -12.15 3.69
C GLY A 19 7.62 -10.97 4.66
N VAL A 20 7.94 -9.76 4.20
CA VAL A 20 8.14 -8.57 5.04
C VAL A 20 6.96 -7.61 4.94
N LEU A 21 6.40 -7.46 3.75
CA LEU A 21 5.27 -6.60 3.48
C LEU A 21 4.23 -7.33 2.64
N TYR A 22 3.02 -7.43 3.15
CA TYR A 22 1.86 -7.93 2.44
C TYR A 22 0.91 -6.80 2.08
N ARG A 23 0.11 -7.00 1.04
CA ARG A 23 -0.94 -6.06 0.63
C ARG A 23 -2.26 -6.75 0.37
N SER A 24 -3.39 -6.04 0.61
CA SER A 24 -4.73 -6.60 0.36
C SER A 24 -5.79 -5.51 0.14
N GLY A 25 -7.00 -5.93 -0.17
CA GLY A 25 -8.23 -5.19 0.05
C GLY A 25 -8.64 -5.20 1.52
N ALA A 26 -9.77 -4.55 1.83
CA ALA A 26 -10.30 -4.41 3.18
C ALA A 26 -10.61 -5.76 3.84
N LEU A 27 -10.46 -5.82 5.15
CA LEU A 27 -10.56 -7.03 5.95
C LEU A 27 -11.90 -7.15 6.70
N HIS A 28 -12.91 -6.33 6.34
CA HIS A 28 -14.21 -6.34 7.02
C HIS A 28 -14.99 -7.66 6.86
N GLU A 29 -14.68 -8.44 5.83
CA GLU A 29 -15.25 -9.80 5.59
C GLU A 29 -14.22 -10.92 5.85
N LEU A 30 -13.11 -10.61 6.57
CA LEU A 30 -12.10 -11.60 6.89
C LEU A 30 -12.71 -12.75 7.72
N SER A 31 -12.56 -13.98 7.25
CA SER A 31 -12.97 -15.15 8.01
C SER A 31 -11.98 -15.41 9.16
N ALA A 32 -12.46 -16.08 10.23
CA ALA A 32 -11.59 -16.50 11.33
C ALA A 32 -10.46 -17.43 10.86
N GLN A 33 -10.68 -18.22 9.81
CA GLN A 33 -9.66 -19.07 9.22
C GLN A 33 -8.62 -18.25 8.47
N ASP A 34 -9.03 -17.26 7.66
CA ASP A 34 -8.10 -16.38 6.95
C ASP A 34 -7.31 -15.49 7.93
N ALA A 35 -7.94 -15.04 9.02
CA ALA A 35 -7.26 -14.32 10.09
C ALA A 35 -6.15 -15.16 10.75
N ARG A 36 -6.44 -16.45 11.04
CA ARG A 36 -5.40 -17.39 11.52
C ARG A 36 -4.29 -17.60 10.48
N SER A 37 -4.63 -17.63 9.20
CA SER A 37 -3.64 -17.73 8.12
C SER A 37 -2.72 -16.52 8.07
N LEU A 38 -3.26 -15.30 8.25
CA LEU A 38 -2.45 -14.07 8.37
C LEU A 38 -1.52 -14.12 9.58
N ALA A 39 -2.02 -14.56 10.73
CA ALA A 39 -1.21 -14.74 11.93
C ALA A 39 -0.11 -15.82 11.70
N GLY A 40 -0.43 -16.91 10.99
CA GLY A 40 0.52 -17.95 10.60
C GLY A 40 1.62 -17.48 9.64
N LEU A 41 1.36 -16.44 8.83
CA LEU A 41 2.39 -15.74 8.05
C LEU A 41 3.27 -14.82 8.92
N GLY A 42 2.98 -14.71 10.21
CA GLY A 42 3.69 -13.85 11.14
C GLY A 42 3.23 -12.39 11.11
N VAL A 43 2.19 -12.03 10.36
CA VAL A 43 1.66 -10.65 10.34
C VAL A 43 1.31 -10.22 11.76
N ARG A 44 1.84 -9.08 12.18
CA ARG A 44 1.60 -8.49 13.51
C ARG A 44 0.86 -7.16 13.42
N THR A 45 1.18 -6.36 12.42
CA THR A 45 0.55 -5.05 12.21
C THR A 45 -0.26 -5.04 10.92
N VAL A 46 -1.47 -4.51 11.01
CA VAL A 46 -2.35 -4.18 9.88
C VAL A 46 -2.41 -2.66 9.77
N VAL A 47 -2.00 -2.12 8.64
CA VAL A 47 -2.06 -0.68 8.34
C VAL A 47 -3.25 -0.42 7.41
N ASP A 48 -4.26 0.27 7.94
CA ASP A 48 -5.47 0.63 7.20
C ASP A 48 -5.34 2.03 6.60
N LEU A 49 -5.36 2.10 5.27
CA LEU A 49 -5.25 3.34 4.48
C LEU A 49 -6.59 3.96 4.12
N ARG A 50 -7.70 3.39 4.59
CA ARG A 50 -9.07 3.89 4.31
C ARG A 50 -9.33 5.18 5.06
N SER A 51 -10.24 5.98 4.52
CA SER A 51 -10.73 7.17 5.20
C SER A 51 -11.48 6.83 6.49
N THR A 52 -11.61 7.79 7.39
CA THR A 52 -12.34 7.63 8.65
C THR A 52 -13.80 7.16 8.44
N PRO A 53 -14.58 7.73 7.49
CA PRO A 53 -15.92 7.23 7.21
C PRO A 53 -15.95 5.79 6.67
N GLU A 54 -14.99 5.37 5.84
CA GLU A 54 -14.92 3.99 5.34
C GLU A 54 -14.68 2.99 6.48
N VAL A 55 -13.77 3.32 7.42
CA VAL A 55 -13.47 2.47 8.58
C VAL A 55 -14.68 2.38 9.51
N ALA A 56 -15.34 3.51 9.78
CA ALA A 56 -16.53 3.55 10.62
C ALA A 56 -17.69 2.72 10.04
N ALA A 57 -17.88 2.79 8.71
CA ALA A 57 -18.94 2.03 8.03
C ALA A 57 -18.65 0.52 7.95
N ARG A 58 -17.39 0.12 7.82
CA ARG A 58 -16.97 -1.29 7.65
C ARG A 58 -15.64 -1.55 8.37
N PRO A 59 -15.64 -1.68 9.71
CA PRO A 59 -14.42 -1.97 10.47
C PRO A 59 -13.86 -3.36 10.09
N ASP A 60 -12.54 -3.52 10.22
CA ASP A 60 -11.89 -4.80 9.94
C ASP A 60 -12.25 -5.86 10.99
N ALA A 61 -12.50 -7.08 10.52
CA ALA A 61 -12.85 -8.24 11.32
C ALA A 61 -11.59 -9.03 11.70
N LEU A 62 -10.81 -8.53 12.68
CA LEU A 62 -9.52 -9.13 13.07
C LEU A 62 -9.64 -10.32 14.05
N HIS A 63 -10.85 -10.70 14.45
CA HIS A 63 -11.18 -11.88 15.27
C HIS A 63 -10.40 -12.00 16.60
N GLY A 64 -9.94 -10.89 17.19
CA GLY A 64 -9.23 -10.89 18.47
C GLY A 64 -7.86 -11.58 18.45
N LEU A 65 -7.24 -11.79 17.28
CA LEU A 65 -5.95 -12.49 17.13
C LEU A 65 -4.71 -11.64 17.46
N GLY A 66 -4.89 -10.50 18.15
CA GLY A 66 -3.77 -9.70 18.66
C GLY A 66 -3.01 -8.92 17.57
N PHE A 67 -3.62 -8.69 16.40
CA PHE A 67 -3.05 -7.76 15.43
C PHE A 67 -3.07 -6.33 15.98
N GLU A 68 -1.97 -5.61 15.83
CA GLU A 68 -1.96 -4.17 16.01
C GLU A 68 -2.61 -3.52 14.78
N LEU A 69 -3.67 -2.75 14.98
CA LEU A 69 -4.32 -1.99 13.92
C LEU A 69 -3.80 -0.54 13.93
N LEU A 70 -3.14 -0.13 12.86
CA LEU A 70 -2.68 1.23 12.65
C LEU A 70 -3.53 1.91 11.56
N HIS A 71 -4.33 2.90 11.95
CA HIS A 71 -5.07 3.72 10.99
C HIS A 71 -4.16 4.84 10.46
N ALA A 72 -3.83 4.78 9.18
CA ALA A 72 -2.94 5.73 8.50
C ALA A 72 -3.55 6.12 7.12
N PRO A 73 -4.67 6.87 7.12
CA PRO A 73 -5.43 7.15 5.92
C PRO A 73 -4.64 7.97 4.90
N VAL A 74 -4.75 7.61 3.61
CA VAL A 74 -4.25 8.45 2.51
C VAL A 74 -5.12 9.70 2.39
N PHE A 75 -6.43 9.53 2.47
CA PHE A 75 -7.41 10.60 2.58
C PHE A 75 -8.15 10.45 3.91
N ALA A 76 -8.09 11.47 4.77
CA ALA A 76 -8.77 11.42 6.07
C ALA A 76 -10.29 11.39 5.89
N GLU A 77 -10.80 12.24 5.00
CA GLU A 77 -12.20 12.32 4.62
C GLU A 77 -12.45 11.59 3.28
N GLN A 78 -13.72 11.27 3.00
CA GLN A 78 -14.11 10.61 1.75
C GLN A 78 -14.32 11.65 0.63
N ALA A 79 -13.28 12.47 0.38
CA ALA A 79 -13.27 13.50 -0.64
C ALA A 79 -12.02 13.33 -1.53
N TRP A 80 -12.18 12.69 -2.68
CA TRP A 80 -11.13 12.50 -3.67
C TRP A 80 -11.65 12.65 -5.09
N PRO A 81 -10.80 12.99 -6.09
CA PRO A 81 -11.20 13.13 -7.47
C PRO A 81 -11.83 11.87 -8.07
N ASP A 82 -12.87 12.03 -8.87
CA ASP A 82 -13.48 10.93 -9.61
C ASP A 82 -12.66 10.49 -10.83
N ASP A 83 -11.96 11.44 -11.47
CA ASP A 83 -11.06 11.15 -12.58
C ASP A 83 -9.80 10.46 -12.06
N GLN A 84 -9.49 9.28 -12.60
CA GLN A 84 -8.29 8.53 -12.23
C GLN A 84 -6.99 9.26 -12.57
N LEU A 85 -6.98 10.11 -13.59
CA LEU A 85 -5.79 10.89 -13.93
C LEU A 85 -5.50 12.01 -12.92
N GLU A 86 -6.52 12.51 -12.23
CA GLU A 86 -6.38 13.47 -11.13
C GLU A 86 -6.22 12.77 -9.77
N LEU A 87 -6.87 11.62 -9.59
CA LEU A 87 -6.86 10.86 -8.36
C LEU A 87 -5.43 10.42 -7.96
N TYR A 88 -4.60 9.97 -8.90
CA TYR A 88 -3.27 9.46 -8.56
C TYR A 88 -2.27 10.55 -8.14
N PRO A 89 -2.18 11.72 -8.78
CA PRO A 89 -1.45 12.86 -8.22
C PRO A 89 -1.96 13.27 -6.83
N SER A 90 -3.28 13.32 -6.63
CA SER A 90 -3.87 13.64 -5.33
C SER A 90 -3.54 12.59 -4.27
N MET A 91 -3.55 11.28 -4.62
CA MET A 91 -3.05 10.25 -3.69
C MET A 91 -1.58 10.46 -3.34
N ALA A 92 -0.73 10.82 -4.29
CA ALA A 92 0.68 11.10 -4.04
C ALA A 92 0.86 12.29 -3.10
N GLU A 93 0.04 13.33 -3.24
CA GLU A 93 0.05 14.49 -2.34
C GLU A 93 -0.25 14.10 -0.88
N HIS A 94 -1.17 13.18 -0.66
CA HIS A 94 -1.67 12.85 0.67
C HIS A 94 -1.04 11.59 1.30
N ALA A 95 -0.42 10.70 0.51
CA ALA A 95 0.05 9.39 0.99
C ALA A 95 1.35 9.45 1.81
N GLY A 96 2.08 10.55 1.83
CA GLY A 96 3.42 10.60 2.40
C GLY A 96 3.46 10.16 3.87
N ARG A 97 2.55 10.65 4.70
CA ARG A 97 2.44 10.25 6.12
C ARG A 97 2.08 8.78 6.29
N SER A 98 1.23 8.24 5.41
CA SER A 98 0.87 6.82 5.41
C SER A 98 2.08 5.94 5.07
N VAL A 99 2.90 6.36 4.09
CA VAL A 99 4.15 5.66 3.76
C VAL A 99 5.12 5.69 4.93
N VAL A 100 5.32 6.86 5.58
CA VAL A 100 6.18 7.00 6.76
C VAL A 100 5.71 6.09 7.90
N ALA A 101 4.40 5.99 8.13
CA ALA A 101 3.84 5.07 9.12
C ALA A 101 4.20 3.61 8.81
N VAL A 102 4.10 3.18 7.56
CA VAL A 102 4.53 1.82 7.14
C VAL A 102 6.04 1.65 7.33
N VAL A 103 6.88 2.62 6.95
CA VAL A 103 8.34 2.58 7.17
C VAL A 103 8.67 2.35 8.64
N ARG A 104 8.04 3.09 9.55
CA ARG A 104 8.25 2.95 11.00
C ARG A 104 7.87 1.56 11.51
N ARG A 105 6.77 1.00 11.01
CA ARG A 105 6.38 -0.38 11.39
C ARG A 105 7.33 -1.43 10.83
N LEU A 106 7.86 -1.25 9.63
CA LEU A 106 8.88 -2.14 9.08
C LEU A 106 10.20 -2.10 9.87
N LEU A 107 10.51 -0.97 10.52
CA LEU A 107 11.72 -0.77 11.31
C LEU A 107 11.57 -1.16 12.79
N ALA A 108 10.37 -1.31 13.28
CA ALA A 108 10.13 -1.70 14.67
C ALA A 108 10.71 -3.10 14.95
N ALA A 109 11.19 -3.33 16.17
CA ALA A 109 11.83 -4.59 16.56
C ALA A 109 10.90 -5.81 16.41
N ASP A 110 9.60 -5.60 16.62
CA ASP A 110 8.52 -6.58 16.46
C ASP A 110 7.71 -6.36 15.17
N GLY A 111 8.19 -5.48 14.26
CA GLY A 111 7.41 -4.90 13.18
C GLY A 111 7.00 -5.86 12.07
N PRO A 112 7.94 -6.36 11.27
CA PRO A 112 7.58 -7.18 10.12
C PRO A 112 7.20 -8.62 10.51
N PRO A 113 6.31 -9.28 9.75
CA PRO A 113 5.60 -8.76 8.55
C PRO A 113 4.48 -7.76 8.85
N VAL A 114 4.34 -6.78 7.96
CA VAL A 114 3.25 -5.78 7.97
C VAL A 114 2.27 -6.08 6.84
N LEU A 115 0.98 -5.96 7.10
CA LEU A 115 -0.05 -5.97 6.06
C LEU A 115 -0.57 -4.54 5.86
N VAL A 116 -0.56 -4.04 4.62
CA VAL A 116 -1.13 -2.75 4.25
C VAL A 116 -2.33 -2.94 3.34
N HIS A 117 -3.43 -2.25 3.62
CA HIS A 117 -4.64 -2.34 2.81
C HIS A 117 -5.41 -1.02 2.68
N CYS A 118 -6.32 -0.98 1.72
CA CYS A 118 -7.37 0.03 1.61
C CYS A 118 -8.71 -0.68 1.31
N ALA A 119 -9.63 -0.10 0.56
CA ALA A 119 -10.89 -0.76 0.22
C ALA A 119 -10.69 -1.96 -0.73
N SER A 120 -10.04 -1.77 -1.88
CA SER A 120 -9.77 -2.83 -2.88
C SER A 120 -8.31 -3.31 -2.89
N GLY A 121 -7.42 -2.68 -2.13
CA GLY A 121 -5.98 -2.98 -2.16
C GLY A 121 -5.28 -2.58 -3.47
N LYS A 122 -5.92 -1.76 -4.29
CA LYS A 122 -5.54 -1.44 -5.66
C LYS A 122 -4.87 -0.06 -5.76
N ASP A 123 -5.63 1.01 -5.51
CA ASP A 123 -5.20 2.39 -5.77
C ASP A 123 -4.33 2.95 -4.63
N ARG A 124 -4.89 3.27 -3.47
CA ARG A 124 -4.15 3.82 -2.31
C ARG A 124 -3.02 2.88 -1.86
N THR A 125 -3.33 1.62 -1.70
CA THR A 125 -2.35 0.56 -1.38
C THR A 125 -1.31 0.45 -2.48
N GLY A 126 -1.72 0.56 -3.75
CA GLY A 126 -0.82 0.54 -4.90
C GLY A 126 0.20 1.67 -4.88
N VAL A 127 -0.23 2.90 -4.59
CA VAL A 127 0.67 4.06 -4.48
C VAL A 127 1.63 3.91 -3.29
N VAL A 128 1.13 3.56 -2.10
CA VAL A 128 1.97 3.38 -0.90
C VAL A 128 3.03 2.30 -1.11
N VAL A 129 2.65 1.13 -1.65
CA VAL A 129 3.59 0.04 -1.94
C VAL A 129 4.60 0.44 -3.02
N ALA A 130 4.14 1.10 -4.09
CA ALA A 130 5.02 1.56 -5.16
C ALA A 130 6.07 2.57 -4.69
N VAL A 131 5.69 3.49 -3.79
CA VAL A 131 6.63 4.44 -3.18
C VAL A 131 7.69 3.70 -2.36
N LEU A 132 7.31 2.68 -1.57
CA LEU A 132 8.25 1.86 -0.79
C LEU A 132 9.20 1.05 -1.70
N GLN A 133 8.66 0.40 -2.74
CA GLN A 133 9.46 -0.34 -3.71
C GLN A 133 10.45 0.57 -4.45
N THR A 134 9.99 1.75 -4.88
CA THR A 134 10.84 2.78 -5.53
C THR A 134 11.90 3.32 -4.57
N LEU A 135 11.54 3.61 -3.33
CA LEU A 135 12.48 4.03 -2.28
C LEU A 135 13.62 3.02 -2.14
N LEU A 136 13.31 1.73 -2.13
CA LEU A 136 14.28 0.65 -1.96
C LEU A 136 15.09 0.35 -3.23
N GLY A 137 14.83 1.01 -4.34
CA GLY A 137 15.62 0.89 -5.56
C GLY A 137 15.08 -0.11 -6.58
N ALA A 138 13.81 -0.54 -6.46
CA ALA A 138 13.16 -1.29 -7.52
C ALA A 138 13.05 -0.44 -8.79
N SER A 139 13.22 -1.07 -9.94
CA SER A 139 13.07 -0.40 -11.24
C SER A 139 11.61 0.00 -11.49
N GLU A 140 11.39 1.04 -12.30
CA GLU A 140 10.04 1.49 -12.66
C GLU A 140 9.23 0.37 -13.34
N ALA A 141 9.89 -0.51 -14.09
CA ALA A 141 9.25 -1.66 -14.74
C ALA A 141 8.74 -2.68 -13.71
N GLU A 142 9.55 -3.06 -12.71
CA GLU A 142 9.18 -3.99 -11.65
C GLU A 142 8.02 -3.45 -10.81
N VAL A 143 8.11 -2.18 -10.39
CA VAL A 143 7.07 -1.51 -9.60
C VAL A 143 5.76 -1.44 -10.38
N THR A 144 5.82 -1.08 -11.67
CA THR A 144 4.65 -1.01 -12.55
C THR A 144 4.02 -2.40 -12.73
N GLN A 145 4.84 -3.43 -12.92
CA GLN A 145 4.35 -4.81 -13.07
C GLN A 145 3.60 -5.28 -11.83
N ASP A 146 4.16 -5.07 -10.61
CA ASP A 146 3.43 -5.42 -9.37
C ASP A 146 2.13 -4.62 -9.22
N PHE A 147 2.14 -3.34 -9.54
CA PHE A 147 0.95 -2.50 -9.49
C PHE A 147 -0.17 -3.05 -10.39
N LEU A 148 0.16 -3.38 -11.66
CA LEU A 148 -0.79 -3.88 -12.66
C LEU A 148 -1.35 -5.27 -12.35
N ARG A 149 -0.67 -6.08 -11.52
CA ARG A 149 -1.20 -7.38 -11.05
C ARG A 149 -2.57 -7.24 -10.39
N SER A 150 -2.89 -6.08 -9.81
CA SER A 150 -4.19 -5.84 -9.19
C SER A 150 -5.37 -6.03 -10.15
N ASN A 151 -5.18 -5.84 -11.47
CA ASN A 151 -6.22 -6.09 -12.46
C ASN A 151 -6.57 -7.59 -12.53
N ALA A 152 -5.56 -8.46 -12.58
CA ALA A 152 -5.77 -9.91 -12.59
C ALA A 152 -6.32 -10.42 -11.26
N GLU A 153 -5.75 -9.98 -10.12
CA GLU A 153 -6.15 -10.38 -8.78
C GLU A 153 -7.62 -10.01 -8.45
N LEU A 154 -8.13 -8.94 -9.06
CA LEU A 154 -9.49 -8.46 -8.89
C LEU A 154 -10.41 -8.79 -10.09
N SER A 155 -9.90 -9.53 -11.08
CA SER A 155 -10.61 -9.87 -12.32
C SER A 155 -11.21 -8.65 -13.02
N LEU A 156 -10.46 -7.53 -13.06
CA LEU A 156 -10.91 -6.29 -13.67
C LEU A 156 -10.68 -6.33 -15.18
N THR A 157 -11.76 -6.33 -15.94
CA THR A 157 -11.77 -6.33 -17.42
C THR A 157 -12.36 -5.05 -18.00
N GLY A 158 -12.83 -4.14 -17.15
CA GLY A 158 -13.47 -2.90 -17.56
C GLY A 158 -12.50 -1.87 -18.14
N PRO A 159 -12.99 -0.87 -18.89
CA PRO A 159 -12.16 0.20 -19.43
C PRO A 159 -11.43 0.97 -18.32
N VAL A 160 -10.23 1.45 -18.66
CA VAL A 160 -9.33 2.16 -17.74
C VAL A 160 -9.93 3.49 -17.24
N SER A 161 -10.83 4.10 -18.02
CA SER A 161 -11.56 5.30 -17.63
C SER A 161 -12.99 5.23 -18.12
N SER A 162 -13.93 5.02 -17.20
CA SER A 162 -15.34 5.29 -17.45
C SER A 162 -15.85 6.20 -16.33
N SER A 163 -16.19 7.41 -16.69
CA SER A 163 -17.01 8.26 -15.82
C SER A 163 -18.28 7.49 -15.47
N GLY A 164 -18.58 7.33 -14.19
CA GLY A 164 -19.81 6.72 -13.69
C GLY A 164 -19.73 5.32 -13.10
N SER A 165 -18.60 4.58 -13.21
CA SER A 165 -18.42 3.32 -12.49
C SER A 165 -17.72 3.55 -11.14
N ALA A 166 -18.08 2.77 -10.12
CA ALA A 166 -17.43 2.84 -8.81
C ALA A 166 -15.91 2.64 -8.93
N HIS A 167 -15.10 3.42 -8.22
CA HIS A 167 -13.62 3.34 -8.27
C HIS A 167 -13.07 1.91 -8.10
N GLY A 168 -13.74 1.08 -7.30
CA GLY A 168 -13.35 -0.30 -7.04
C GLY A 168 -13.38 -1.24 -8.25
N THR A 169 -14.15 -0.91 -9.29
CA THR A 169 -14.37 -1.75 -10.48
C THR A 169 -13.56 -1.34 -11.70
N ARG A 170 -12.89 -0.18 -11.66
CA ARG A 170 -12.07 0.33 -12.77
C ARG A 170 -10.70 -0.34 -12.77
N SER A 171 -10.23 -0.75 -13.95
CA SER A 171 -8.86 -1.23 -14.13
C SER A 171 -7.83 -0.13 -13.84
N VAL A 172 -6.64 -0.54 -13.41
CA VAL A 172 -5.49 0.38 -13.32
C VAL A 172 -4.61 0.27 -14.55
N ALA A 173 -3.94 1.36 -14.89
CA ALA A 173 -2.96 1.44 -15.98
C ALA A 173 -1.62 1.97 -15.46
N ALA A 174 -0.54 1.66 -16.18
CA ALA A 174 0.79 2.17 -15.87
C ALA A 174 0.84 3.70 -15.80
N THR A 175 0.04 4.38 -16.62
CA THR A 175 -0.07 5.84 -16.63
C THR A 175 -0.58 6.41 -15.31
N HIS A 176 -1.46 5.71 -14.60
CA HIS A 176 -1.96 6.13 -13.29
C HIS A 176 -0.81 6.21 -12.27
N LEU A 177 -0.10 5.10 -12.08
CA LEU A 177 1.03 5.06 -11.16
C LEU A 177 2.14 6.06 -11.55
N ARG A 178 2.45 6.14 -12.84
CA ARG A 178 3.44 7.09 -13.36
C ARG A 178 3.10 8.53 -13.00
N ARG A 179 1.83 8.94 -13.08
CA ARG A 179 1.40 10.29 -12.67
C ARG A 179 1.66 10.55 -11.19
N ALA A 180 1.41 9.58 -10.31
CA ALA A 180 1.74 9.70 -8.89
C ALA A 180 3.25 9.86 -8.67
N LEU A 181 4.08 9.01 -9.27
CA LEU A 181 5.53 9.06 -9.11
C LEU A 181 6.16 10.31 -9.75
N VAL A 182 5.61 10.79 -10.88
CA VAL A 182 6.02 12.07 -11.49
C VAL A 182 5.66 13.23 -10.57
N TRP A 183 4.45 13.25 -9.99
CA TRP A 183 4.06 14.27 -9.03
C TRP A 183 5.04 14.36 -7.86
N ILE A 184 5.39 13.22 -7.25
CA ILE A 184 6.37 13.14 -6.16
C ILE A 184 7.71 13.74 -6.57
N ARG A 185 8.25 13.35 -7.74
CA ARG A 185 9.55 13.84 -8.21
C ARG A 185 9.53 15.33 -8.53
N SER A 186 8.45 15.83 -9.11
CA SER A 186 8.34 17.25 -9.48
C SER A 186 8.18 18.19 -8.29
N HIS A 187 7.56 17.74 -7.18
CA HIS A 187 7.32 18.57 -6.00
C HIS A 187 8.40 18.40 -4.91
N HIS A 188 9.06 17.25 -4.85
CA HIS A 188 10.00 16.91 -3.79
C HIS A 188 11.39 16.47 -4.30
N GLY A 189 11.62 16.50 -5.61
CA GLY A 189 12.89 16.10 -6.23
C GLY A 189 13.13 14.59 -6.25
N SER A 190 12.78 13.89 -5.16
CA SER A 190 13.01 12.44 -5.01
C SER A 190 12.03 11.80 -4.04
N VAL A 191 11.94 10.47 -4.05
CA VAL A 191 11.16 9.73 -3.06
C VAL A 191 11.70 9.91 -1.63
N PRO A 192 13.02 9.86 -1.36
CA PRO A 192 13.55 10.23 -0.04
C PRO A 192 13.15 11.65 0.40
N GLY A 193 13.30 12.65 -0.46
CA GLY A 193 12.92 14.04 -0.17
C GLY A 193 11.43 14.17 0.14
N TYR A 194 10.58 13.46 -0.60
CA TYR A 194 9.15 13.40 -0.33
C TYR A 194 8.84 12.83 1.07
N LEU A 195 9.49 11.74 1.48
CA LEU A 195 9.23 11.13 2.78
C LEU A 195 9.77 12.00 3.93
N VAL A 196 10.92 12.66 3.75
CA VAL A 196 11.45 13.63 4.73
C VAL A 196 10.50 14.81 4.90
N ALA A 197 9.93 15.34 3.82
CA ALA A 197 8.92 16.40 3.87
C ALA A 197 7.63 15.97 4.61
N HIS A 198 7.36 14.65 4.67
CA HIS A 198 6.21 14.08 5.40
C HIS A 198 6.58 13.52 6.78
N GLY A 199 7.78 13.85 7.29
CA GLY A 199 8.18 13.58 8.66
C GLY A 199 9.02 12.32 8.87
N ALA A 200 9.53 11.68 7.79
CA ALA A 200 10.55 10.65 7.95
C ALA A 200 11.89 11.28 8.35
N GLU A 201 12.60 10.61 9.24
CA GLU A 201 14.00 10.95 9.49
C GLU A 201 14.91 10.26 8.47
N GLU A 202 15.99 10.92 8.06
CA GLU A 202 16.97 10.29 7.17
C GLU A 202 17.58 9.03 7.77
N SER A 203 17.69 8.96 9.10
CA SER A 203 18.13 7.79 9.85
C SER A 203 17.20 6.59 9.65
N GLU A 204 15.86 6.83 9.61
CA GLU A 204 14.86 5.81 9.33
C GLU A 204 15.01 5.28 7.90
N LEU A 205 15.17 6.18 6.91
CA LEU A 205 15.35 5.77 5.52
C LEU A 205 16.64 4.95 5.35
N ARG A 206 17.76 5.38 5.94
CA ARG A 206 19.01 4.61 5.95
C ARG A 206 18.87 3.24 6.63
N ALA A 207 18.10 3.15 7.71
CA ALA A 207 17.85 1.88 8.40
C ALA A 207 17.03 0.93 7.52
N LEU A 208 16.02 1.44 6.80
CA LEU A 208 15.21 0.63 5.88
C LEU A 208 16.04 0.07 4.73
N PHE A 209 16.96 0.84 4.13
CA PHE A 209 17.90 0.35 3.13
C PHE A 209 18.77 -0.79 3.66
N ARG A 210 19.29 -0.67 4.90
CA ARG A 210 20.06 -1.75 5.54
C ARG A 210 19.23 -2.99 5.80
N LEU A 211 17.96 -2.84 6.17
CA LEU A 211 17.04 -3.97 6.35
C LEU A 211 16.82 -4.72 5.04
N ALA A 212 16.66 -4.00 3.93
CA ALA A 212 16.51 -4.59 2.60
C ALA A 212 17.79 -5.28 2.11
N ALA A 213 18.96 -4.70 2.39
CA ALA A 213 20.26 -5.20 1.91
C ALA A 213 20.79 -6.44 2.67
N ARG A 214 20.38 -6.69 3.91
CA ARG A 214 20.94 -7.74 4.80
C ARG A 214 20.67 -9.20 4.42
N THR A 215 20.20 -9.48 3.22
CA THR A 215 19.76 -10.81 2.78
C THR A 215 20.38 -11.31 1.50
N SER A 216 21.55 -10.78 1.12
CA SER A 216 22.39 -11.32 0.05
C SER A 216 23.56 -12.11 0.63
N GLY A 217 23.27 -12.91 1.66
CA GLY A 217 24.24 -13.79 2.29
C GLY A 217 23.67 -15.20 2.47
#